data_d3c2dda329c5ebd3252b12c9a45ccff3
#
_entry.id   d3c2dda329c5ebd3252b12c9a45ccff3
#
_cell.length_a   1.000
_cell.length_b   1.000
_cell.length_c   1.000
_cell.angle_alpha   90.00
_cell.angle_beta   90.00
_cell.angle_gamma   90.00
#
_symmetry.space_group_name_H-M   'P 1'
#
loop_
_entity.id
_entity.type
_entity.pdbx_description
1 polymer ?
#
loop_
_entity_poly.entity_id
_entity_poly.type
_entity_poly.pdbx_seq_one_letter_code
_entity_poly.pdbx_strand_id
1 'polypeptide(L)'
;MRQWAARAECVAVMGVMLAVACSARAEKVSDCAEVPHGDHPKALLTNGKLDALVFLPDAKNGYYRSTRFDWSGVVGCVSLNGHKFFGEWFTQYDPLKNDSITGPVEEFRTDAGPMGHGPRPGDLYVPPGAIGYKEARPGETFLKPGVGVLAKVDDSPYQFGGAYPIVDTGTWRVKVRKRSVRFRQVLQGPQGYAYVYEKTLTLSKNEPVMTLQHSLKNTGKKAIETYVYDHDFFMLDGKPTGPGMVVHFRFEPKPQGEIGAAAKIDGKDLVYVDALAPRKGVAGYLTGYSEDVRDYDFTVEDTRSKVGVQQTSDHSLARLYFWSTQTTICPEGYIKLNVAPGGTSRWTLRYRFFAP
;
A
#
# COMPACT_ATOMS: atom_id res chain seq x y z
N MET A 1 19.07 -89.49 34.05
CA MET A 1 19.43 -90.03 32.75
C MET A 1 18.17 -90.21 31.94
N ARG A 2 17.78 -89.35 31.13
CA ARG A 2 16.93 -89.50 29.94
C ARG A 2 16.74 -88.12 29.40
N GLN A 3 17.35 -87.85 28.22
CA GLN A 3 17.18 -86.65 27.41
C GLN A 3 15.80 -86.68 26.77
N TRP A 4 15.08 -85.55 26.79
CA TRP A 4 13.94 -85.28 25.94
C TRP A 4 14.24 -84.07 25.09
N ALA A 5 14.36 -84.31 23.81
CA ALA A 5 14.52 -83.25 22.80
C ALA A 5 13.13 -82.73 22.46
N ALA A 6 12.88 -81.44 22.60
CA ALA A 6 11.71 -80.76 22.09
C ALA A 6 12.03 -80.12 20.77
N ARG A 7 11.32 -80.53 19.72
CA ARG A 7 11.33 -79.88 18.37
C ARG A 7 10.53 -78.59 18.46
N ALA A 8 11.16 -77.45 18.08
CA ALA A 8 10.48 -76.23 17.84
C ALA A 8 10.12 -76.14 16.34
N GLU A 9 8.81 -76.03 16.05
CA GLU A 9 8.31 -75.70 14.71
C GLU A 9 8.31 -74.16 14.53
N CYS A 10 9.08 -73.68 13.58
CA CYS A 10 9.06 -72.29 13.19
C CYS A 10 7.87 -72.07 12.23
N VAL A 11 6.85 -71.36 12.71
CA VAL A 11 5.80 -70.76 11.84
C VAL A 11 6.30 -69.39 11.37
N ALA A 12 6.60 -69.30 10.07
CA ALA A 12 6.96 -68.05 9.40
C ALA A 12 5.66 -67.22 9.20
N VAL A 13 5.46 -66.20 9.96
CA VAL A 13 4.43 -65.17 9.70
C VAL A 13 5.00 -64.15 8.75
N MET A 14 4.53 -64.20 7.50
CA MET A 14 4.86 -63.24 6.46
C MET A 14 4.09 -61.92 6.70
N GLY A 15 4.68 -60.96 7.42
CA GLY A 15 4.14 -59.63 7.63
C GLY A 15 4.32 -58.78 6.39
N VAL A 16 3.23 -58.43 5.73
CA VAL A 16 3.21 -57.40 4.67
C VAL A 16 3.34 -56.03 5.33
N MET A 17 4.54 -55.45 5.29
CA MET A 17 4.75 -54.05 5.63
C MET A 17 4.19 -53.17 4.52
N LEU A 18 3.00 -52.57 4.71
CA LEU A 18 2.56 -51.41 3.92
C LEU A 18 3.42 -50.24 4.31
N ALA A 19 4.39 -49.89 3.46
CA ALA A 19 5.10 -48.60 3.55
C ALA A 19 4.14 -47.49 3.12
N VAL A 20 3.53 -46.82 4.09
CA VAL A 20 2.81 -45.54 3.87
C VAL A 20 3.88 -44.50 3.55
N ALA A 21 4.10 -44.24 2.24
CA ALA A 21 4.91 -43.12 1.80
C ALA A 21 4.20 -41.82 2.20
N CYS A 22 4.54 -41.29 3.36
CA CYS A 22 4.17 -39.94 3.75
C CYS A 22 5.01 -38.99 2.90
N SER A 23 4.48 -38.59 1.73
CA SER A 23 5.07 -37.51 0.93
C SER A 23 4.91 -36.21 1.73
N ALA A 24 5.91 -35.89 2.51
CA ALA A 24 6.06 -34.55 3.07
C ALA A 24 6.17 -33.58 1.88
N ARG A 25 5.06 -32.92 1.56
CA ARG A 25 5.05 -31.81 0.61
C ARG A 25 5.93 -30.74 1.22
N ALA A 26 7.13 -30.53 0.69
CA ALA A 26 7.98 -29.43 1.11
C ALA A 26 7.14 -28.16 1.02
N GLU A 27 6.94 -27.49 2.14
CA GLU A 27 6.24 -26.21 2.18
C GLU A 27 7.08 -25.24 1.35
N LYS A 28 6.51 -24.72 0.25
CA LYS A 28 7.22 -23.78 -0.63
C LYS A 28 7.53 -22.54 0.22
N VAL A 29 8.81 -22.24 0.37
CA VAL A 29 9.22 -20.99 1.04
C VAL A 29 8.66 -19.83 0.24
N SER A 30 8.00 -18.88 0.90
CA SER A 30 7.42 -17.71 0.26
C SER A 30 8.52 -16.84 -0.36
N ASP A 31 8.30 -16.38 -1.60
CA ASP A 31 9.20 -15.44 -2.28
C ASP A 31 9.26 -14.07 -1.54
N CYS A 32 8.29 -13.82 -0.63
CA CYS A 32 8.23 -12.66 0.25
C CYS A 32 8.76 -12.93 1.67
N ALA A 33 9.46 -14.05 1.91
CA ALA A 33 9.96 -14.41 3.25
C ALA A 33 11.13 -13.55 3.70
N GLU A 34 11.90 -12.99 2.78
CA GLU A 34 12.98 -12.06 3.10
C GLU A 34 12.40 -10.73 3.58
N VAL A 35 12.77 -10.36 4.81
CA VAL A 35 12.36 -9.10 5.44
C VAL A 35 13.55 -8.17 5.49
N PRO A 36 13.53 -7.06 4.75
CA PRO A 36 14.63 -6.11 4.79
C PRO A 36 14.70 -5.40 6.15
N HIS A 37 15.89 -4.95 6.51
CA HIS A 37 16.18 -4.07 7.64
C HIS A 37 15.78 -4.58 9.04
N GLY A 38 15.77 -5.90 9.25
CA GLY A 38 15.62 -6.48 10.56
C GLY A 38 14.25 -7.04 10.89
N ASP A 39 14.04 -7.31 12.18
CA ASP A 39 12.85 -8.04 12.63
C ASP A 39 11.74 -7.09 13.08
N HIS A 40 11.09 -6.44 12.09
CA HIS A 40 9.93 -5.62 12.34
C HIS A 40 8.66 -6.47 12.55
N PRO A 41 7.69 -6.00 13.35
CA PRO A 41 6.38 -6.62 13.42
C PRO A 41 5.75 -6.78 12.05
N LYS A 42 5.39 -8.01 11.66
CA LYS A 42 4.95 -8.36 10.31
C LYS A 42 3.98 -9.51 10.29
N ALA A 43 3.28 -9.67 9.18
CA ALA A 43 2.46 -10.82 8.85
C ALA A 43 2.82 -11.32 7.44
N LEU A 44 2.97 -12.63 7.28
CA LEU A 44 3.02 -13.31 5.99
C LEU A 44 1.65 -13.89 5.68
N LEU A 45 1.04 -13.42 4.60
CA LEU A 45 -0.27 -13.87 4.14
C LEU A 45 -0.08 -14.72 2.88
N THR A 46 -0.90 -15.78 2.74
CA THR A 46 -0.90 -16.59 1.52
C THR A 46 -2.28 -17.13 1.21
N ASN A 47 -2.61 -17.20 -0.08
CA ASN A 47 -3.77 -17.92 -0.60
C ASN A 47 -3.38 -19.11 -1.50
N GLY A 48 -2.07 -19.43 -1.58
CA GLY A 48 -1.51 -20.47 -2.41
C GLY A 48 -1.17 -20.03 -3.85
N LYS A 49 -1.60 -18.83 -4.27
CA LYS A 49 -1.21 -18.16 -5.52
C LYS A 49 -0.41 -16.89 -5.24
N LEU A 50 -0.95 -16.02 -4.38
CA LEU A 50 -0.28 -14.82 -3.89
C LEU A 50 0.33 -15.09 -2.52
N ASP A 51 1.53 -14.61 -2.33
CA ASP A 51 2.15 -14.39 -1.04
C ASP A 51 2.30 -12.87 -0.81
N ALA A 52 2.06 -12.40 0.41
CA ALA A 52 2.22 -11.00 0.77
C ALA A 52 2.91 -10.84 2.12
N LEU A 53 3.94 -10.00 2.17
CA LEU A 53 4.55 -9.49 3.40
C LEU A 53 3.88 -8.17 3.75
N VAL A 54 3.33 -8.10 4.96
CA VAL A 54 2.64 -6.90 5.47
C VAL A 54 3.26 -6.51 6.80
N PHE A 55 3.80 -5.30 6.90
CA PHE A 55 4.31 -4.76 8.15
C PHE A 55 3.16 -4.27 9.03
N LEU A 56 3.32 -4.46 10.34
CA LEU A 56 2.31 -4.12 11.34
C LEU A 56 2.69 -2.80 12.05
N PRO A 57 1.70 -1.97 12.43
CA PRO A 57 1.96 -0.72 13.14
C PRO A 57 2.56 -1.00 14.52
N ASP A 58 3.68 -0.36 14.81
CA ASP A 58 4.32 -0.37 16.12
C ASP A 58 5.15 0.92 16.29
N ALA A 59 4.88 1.69 17.34
CA ALA A 59 5.51 2.99 17.57
C ALA A 59 7.01 2.89 17.91
N LYS A 60 7.52 1.71 18.30
CA LYS A 60 8.92 1.50 18.68
C LYS A 60 9.69 0.70 17.64
N ASN A 61 9.10 -0.38 17.11
CA ASN A 61 9.77 -1.35 16.27
C ASN A 61 9.14 -1.47 14.86
N GLY A 62 8.12 -0.64 14.54
CA GLY A 62 7.48 -0.65 13.22
C GLY A 62 8.47 -0.35 12.10
N TYR A 63 8.28 -1.00 10.95
CA TYR A 63 9.04 -0.74 9.73
C TYR A 63 8.93 0.72 9.29
N TYR A 64 7.74 1.31 9.40
CA TYR A 64 7.51 2.72 9.14
C TYR A 64 6.91 3.41 10.37
N ARG A 65 7.50 4.52 10.80
CA ARG A 65 7.13 5.29 11.98
C ARG A 65 7.15 6.80 11.73
N SER A 66 7.11 7.20 10.47
CA SER A 66 7.09 8.61 10.10
C SER A 66 5.66 9.15 10.00
N THR A 67 5.48 10.39 9.51
CA THR A 67 4.25 11.17 9.70
C THR A 67 3.46 11.41 8.43
N ARG A 68 3.93 10.90 7.29
CA ARG A 68 3.26 11.09 6.00
C ARG A 68 2.16 10.07 5.76
N PHE A 69 2.49 8.78 5.84
CA PHE A 69 1.62 7.68 5.42
C PHE A 69 1.02 6.92 6.60
N ASP A 70 -0.12 6.27 6.33
CA ASP A 70 -0.78 5.35 7.26
C ASP A 70 0.15 4.18 7.65
N TRP A 71 0.21 3.90 8.94
CA TRP A 71 0.99 2.79 9.49
C TRP A 71 0.32 1.43 9.35
N SER A 72 -0.97 1.39 9.05
CA SER A 72 -1.72 0.15 8.98
C SER A 72 -1.43 -0.63 7.69
N GLY A 73 -0.61 -1.66 7.78
CA GLY A 73 -0.45 -2.63 6.71
C GLY A 73 0.37 -2.12 5.52
N VAL A 74 1.53 -1.55 5.81
CA VAL A 74 2.54 -1.26 4.79
C VAL A 74 2.92 -2.56 4.08
N VAL A 75 2.71 -2.63 2.78
CA VAL A 75 2.97 -3.84 1.99
C VAL A 75 4.42 -3.85 1.53
N GLY A 76 5.22 -4.75 2.13
CA GLY A 76 6.64 -4.88 1.81
C GLY A 76 6.92 -5.71 0.56
N CYS A 77 6.02 -6.62 0.23
CA CYS A 77 6.15 -7.53 -0.91
C CYS A 77 4.79 -8.14 -1.25
N VAL A 78 4.51 -8.30 -2.53
CA VAL A 78 3.52 -9.25 -3.05
C VAL A 78 4.19 -10.04 -4.15
N SER A 79 4.03 -11.38 -4.15
CA SER A 79 4.56 -12.24 -5.20
C SER A 79 3.50 -13.13 -5.84
N LEU A 80 3.64 -13.35 -7.14
CA LEU A 80 2.85 -14.25 -7.97
C LEU A 80 3.78 -14.98 -8.95
N ASN A 81 3.82 -16.31 -8.93
CA ASN A 81 4.65 -17.12 -9.84
C ASN A 81 6.15 -16.74 -9.86
N GLY A 82 6.71 -16.26 -8.73
CA GLY A 82 8.11 -15.80 -8.65
C GLY A 82 8.32 -14.33 -9.02
N HIS A 83 7.31 -13.63 -9.54
CA HIS A 83 7.37 -12.20 -9.84
C HIS A 83 6.98 -11.38 -8.62
N LYS A 84 7.65 -10.23 -8.39
CA LYS A 84 7.41 -9.30 -7.28
C LYS A 84 6.85 -7.97 -7.80
N PHE A 85 5.89 -7.40 -7.05
CA PHE A 85 5.16 -6.19 -7.45
C PHE A 85 5.45 -4.98 -6.58
N PHE A 86 6.03 -5.18 -5.41
CA PHE A 86 6.41 -4.14 -4.45
C PHE A 86 7.79 -4.45 -3.87
N GLY A 87 8.45 -3.42 -3.40
CA GLY A 87 9.77 -3.52 -2.80
C GLY A 87 10.31 -2.14 -2.39
N GLU A 88 11.56 -2.08 -1.96
CA GLU A 88 12.21 -0.83 -1.58
C GLU A 88 12.73 -0.09 -2.81
N TRP A 89 12.13 1.04 -3.12
CA TRP A 89 12.51 1.92 -4.22
C TRP A 89 13.55 2.99 -3.81
N PHE A 90 13.77 3.14 -2.50
CA PHE A 90 14.74 4.07 -1.91
C PHE A 90 16.09 3.38 -1.65
N THR A 91 17.15 4.17 -1.52
CA THR A 91 18.52 3.66 -1.34
C THR A 91 18.96 3.57 0.10
N GLN A 92 18.33 4.29 1.01
CA GLN A 92 18.64 4.30 2.43
C GLN A 92 17.36 4.16 3.23
N TYR A 93 17.31 3.14 4.06
CA TYR A 93 16.21 2.90 4.98
C TYR A 93 16.37 3.74 6.26
N ASP A 94 15.31 4.45 6.61
CA ASP A 94 15.14 5.12 7.89
C ASP A 94 13.66 5.11 8.25
N PRO A 95 13.22 4.42 9.31
CA PRO A 95 11.82 4.31 9.69
C PRO A 95 11.16 5.65 10.04
N LEU A 96 11.93 6.70 10.30
CA LEU A 96 11.46 8.04 10.62
C LEU A 96 11.43 8.98 9.41
N LYS A 97 11.89 8.53 8.25
CA LYS A 97 11.87 9.30 7.00
C LYS A 97 10.60 9.03 6.22
N ASN A 98 9.89 10.11 5.82
CA ASN A 98 8.58 10.01 5.19
C ASN A 98 8.54 9.11 3.95
N ASP A 99 9.55 9.18 3.08
CA ASP A 99 9.58 8.42 1.82
C ASP A 99 10.37 7.09 1.92
N SER A 100 10.78 6.67 3.13
CA SER A 100 11.40 5.37 3.37
C SER A 100 10.33 4.32 3.68
N ILE A 101 9.48 4.05 2.69
CA ILE A 101 8.31 3.19 2.80
C ILE A 101 8.04 2.46 1.48
N THR A 102 7.39 1.33 1.55
CA THR A 102 6.90 0.55 0.41
C THR A 102 5.38 0.62 0.34
N GLY A 103 4.77 0.27 -0.77
CA GLY A 103 3.32 0.40 -0.96
C GLY A 103 2.60 -0.89 -1.32
N PRO A 104 1.27 -0.83 -1.46
CA PRO A 104 0.45 0.38 -1.34
C PRO A 104 0.30 0.85 0.11
N VAL A 105 0.28 2.16 0.28
CA VAL A 105 0.04 2.82 1.56
C VAL A 105 -0.82 4.05 1.38
N GLU A 106 -1.76 4.28 2.29
CA GLU A 106 -2.65 5.43 2.22
C GLU A 106 -1.95 6.70 2.72
N GLU A 107 -2.22 7.80 2.03
CA GLU A 107 -2.02 9.14 2.58
C GLU A 107 -3.35 9.88 2.70
N PHE A 108 -3.68 10.33 3.91
CA PHE A 108 -4.78 11.25 4.14
C PHE A 108 -4.25 12.68 4.06
N ARG A 109 -4.86 13.52 3.22
CA ARG A 109 -4.47 14.93 3.09
C ARG A 109 -5.67 15.83 2.85
N THR A 110 -5.61 17.03 3.38
CA THR A 110 -6.52 18.12 3.01
C THR A 110 -5.82 19.04 2.00
N ASP A 111 -6.58 19.95 1.40
CA ASP A 111 -6.03 21.03 0.62
C ASP A 111 -5.78 22.25 1.51
N ALA A 112 -4.58 22.79 1.49
CA ALA A 112 -4.21 23.95 2.30
C ALA A 112 -4.57 25.28 1.63
N GLY A 113 -4.94 25.29 0.36
CA GLY A 113 -5.25 26.51 -0.37
C GLY A 113 -5.77 26.22 -1.79
N PRO A 114 -6.01 27.28 -2.56
CA PRO A 114 -6.36 27.14 -3.98
C PRO A 114 -5.21 26.49 -4.76
N MET A 115 -5.55 25.95 -5.93
CA MET A 115 -4.55 25.51 -6.89
C MET A 115 -3.63 26.67 -7.27
N GLY A 116 -2.33 26.47 -7.16
CA GLY A 116 -1.30 27.39 -7.59
C GLY A 116 -0.50 26.84 -8.77
N HIS A 117 0.53 27.56 -9.20
CA HIS A 117 1.50 27.04 -10.15
C HIS A 117 2.49 26.12 -9.43
N GLY A 118 2.73 24.94 -9.99
CA GLY A 118 3.72 24.00 -9.53
C GLY A 118 5.15 24.41 -9.87
N PRO A 119 6.12 23.55 -9.54
CA PRO A 119 7.53 23.82 -9.77
C PRO A 119 7.92 23.81 -11.27
N ARG A 120 7.04 23.37 -12.16
CA ARG A 120 7.24 23.33 -13.62
C ARG A 120 6.27 24.27 -14.31
N PRO A 121 6.65 24.88 -15.46
CA PRO A 121 5.72 25.66 -16.25
C PRO A 121 4.47 24.88 -16.63
N GLY A 122 3.30 25.46 -16.36
CA GLY A 122 2.00 24.86 -16.66
C GLY A 122 1.46 23.87 -15.63
N ASP A 123 2.26 23.45 -14.63
CA ASP A 123 1.76 22.61 -13.55
C ASP A 123 0.75 23.36 -12.69
N LEU A 124 -0.39 22.71 -12.41
CA LEU A 124 -1.33 23.16 -11.40
C LEU A 124 -1.07 22.39 -10.10
N TYR A 125 -0.68 23.13 -9.08
CA TYR A 125 -0.32 22.56 -7.78
C TYR A 125 -1.39 22.84 -6.73
N VAL A 126 -1.82 21.80 -6.04
CA VAL A 126 -2.71 21.90 -4.89
C VAL A 126 -1.88 21.75 -3.62
N PRO A 127 -1.68 22.83 -2.85
CA PRO A 127 -0.91 22.74 -1.63
C PRO A 127 -1.49 21.67 -0.69
N PRO A 128 -0.65 20.80 -0.10
CA PRO A 128 -1.11 19.82 0.85
C PRO A 128 -1.49 20.46 2.17
N GLY A 129 -2.34 19.76 2.92
CA GLY A 129 -2.72 20.10 4.28
C GLY A 129 -2.96 18.85 5.11
N ALA A 130 -3.20 19.04 6.41
CA ALA A 130 -3.63 18.01 7.34
C ALA A 130 -4.81 18.50 8.17
N ILE A 131 -5.60 17.57 8.71
CA ILE A 131 -6.82 17.89 9.46
C ILE A 131 -6.48 18.71 10.71
N GLY A 132 -7.03 19.90 10.82
CA GLY A 132 -6.81 20.82 11.96
C GLY A 132 -5.48 21.60 11.91
N TYR A 133 -4.64 21.43 10.87
CA TYR A 133 -3.35 22.13 10.81
C TYR A 133 -3.50 23.66 10.69
N LYS A 134 -4.49 24.14 9.93
CA LYS A 134 -4.74 25.58 9.79
C LYS A 134 -5.25 26.22 11.07
N GLU A 135 -6.03 25.49 11.86
CA GLU A 135 -6.60 25.95 13.11
C GLU A 135 -5.60 25.89 14.26
N ALA A 136 -4.61 25.02 14.19
CA ALA A 136 -3.58 24.87 15.21
C ALA A 136 -2.60 26.06 15.19
N ARG A 137 -2.21 26.53 16.35
CA ARG A 137 -1.10 27.48 16.57
C ARG A 137 0.20 26.68 16.79
N PRO A 138 1.38 27.32 16.66
CA PRO A 138 2.63 26.70 17.11
C PRO A 138 2.53 26.18 18.55
N GLY A 139 2.98 24.93 18.75
CA GLY A 139 2.85 24.21 20.04
C GLY A 139 1.53 23.47 20.23
N GLU A 140 0.48 23.79 19.47
CA GLU A 140 -0.75 23.02 19.44
C GLU A 140 -0.64 21.82 18.49
N THR A 141 -1.69 21.03 18.40
CA THR A 141 -1.67 19.75 17.67
C THR A 141 -2.70 19.71 16.55
N PHE A 142 -2.45 18.85 15.60
CA PHE A 142 -3.29 18.52 14.44
C PHE A 142 -3.36 17.02 14.24
N LEU A 143 -4.14 16.55 13.27
CA LEU A 143 -4.49 15.16 13.11
C LEU A 143 -4.08 14.61 11.75
N LYS A 144 -3.52 13.39 11.72
CA LYS A 144 -3.29 12.61 10.51
C LYS A 144 -3.84 11.19 10.71
N PRO A 145 -4.95 10.80 10.03
CA PRO A 145 -5.50 9.45 10.15
C PRO A 145 -4.45 8.40 9.74
N GLY A 146 -4.46 7.26 10.44
CA GLY A 146 -3.46 6.20 10.22
C GLY A 146 -2.09 6.47 10.85
N VAL A 147 -1.81 7.70 11.26
CA VAL A 147 -0.59 8.11 12.00
C VAL A 147 -0.93 8.45 13.44
N GLY A 148 -1.62 9.58 13.66
CA GLY A 148 -1.94 10.02 15.02
C GLY A 148 -2.13 11.52 15.14
N VAL A 149 -1.92 12.02 16.37
CA VAL A 149 -1.85 13.43 16.75
C VAL A 149 -0.43 13.92 16.61
N LEU A 150 -0.24 14.99 15.87
CA LEU A 150 1.07 15.58 15.56
C LEU A 150 1.14 17.00 16.11
N ALA A 151 2.33 17.43 16.56
CA ALA A 151 2.54 18.80 17.01
C ALA A 151 2.89 19.72 15.83
N LYS A 152 2.24 20.89 15.78
CA LYS A 152 2.63 21.97 14.87
C LYS A 152 3.80 22.73 15.49
N VAL A 153 4.95 22.76 14.83
CA VAL A 153 6.18 23.33 15.40
C VAL A 153 6.28 24.86 15.22
N ASP A 154 5.75 25.38 14.11
CA ASP A 154 5.81 26.79 13.76
C ASP A 154 4.62 27.21 12.86
N ASP A 155 4.59 28.45 12.39
CA ASP A 155 3.53 28.98 11.51
C ASP A 155 3.76 28.70 10.02
N SER A 156 4.76 27.91 9.66
CA SER A 156 5.00 27.54 8.26
C SER A 156 3.81 26.77 7.68
N PRO A 157 3.56 26.87 6.37
CA PRO A 157 2.59 26.01 5.69
C PRO A 157 2.90 24.53 5.92
N TYR A 158 1.87 23.70 5.97
CA TYR A 158 2.05 22.25 6.09
C TYR A 158 2.92 21.71 4.96
N GLN A 159 3.90 20.90 5.32
CA GLN A 159 4.80 20.21 4.41
C GLN A 159 4.61 18.71 4.54
N PHE A 160 4.17 18.03 3.48
CA PHE A 160 3.99 16.57 3.50
C PHE A 160 5.32 15.81 3.73
N GLY A 161 6.44 16.38 3.30
CA GLY A 161 7.79 15.87 3.56
C GLY A 161 8.38 16.29 4.91
N GLY A 162 7.65 17.12 5.69
CA GLY A 162 8.10 17.58 7.01
C GLY A 162 8.01 16.48 8.07
N ALA A 163 8.98 16.45 8.97
CA ALA A 163 8.92 15.62 10.17
C ALA A 163 8.21 16.40 11.28
N TYR A 164 7.07 15.90 11.74
CA TYR A 164 6.32 16.49 12.85
C TYR A 164 6.43 15.60 14.08
N PRO A 165 6.64 16.15 15.31
CA PRO A 165 6.63 15.33 16.51
C PRO A 165 5.28 14.61 16.67
N ILE A 166 5.32 13.30 16.88
CA ILE A 166 4.15 12.47 17.15
C ILE A 166 3.85 12.56 18.64
N VAL A 167 2.66 13.02 18.99
CA VAL A 167 2.20 13.21 20.37
C VAL A 167 1.42 11.98 20.86
N ASP A 168 0.56 11.44 20.00
CA ASP A 168 -0.26 10.28 20.32
C ASP A 168 -0.56 9.49 19.04
N THR A 169 -0.27 8.19 19.02
CA THR A 169 -0.58 7.29 17.91
C THR A 169 -1.97 6.66 18.03
N GLY A 170 -2.71 6.97 19.08
CA GLY A 170 -3.97 6.33 19.41
C GLY A 170 -3.82 4.87 19.86
N THR A 171 -4.94 4.18 19.96
CA THR A 171 -4.96 2.77 20.35
C THR A 171 -5.10 1.89 19.12
N TRP A 172 -4.09 1.07 18.87
CA TRP A 172 -4.06 0.11 17.79
C TRP A 172 -4.50 -1.29 18.23
N ARG A 173 -5.27 -1.95 17.36
CA ARG A 173 -5.58 -3.38 17.45
C ARG A 173 -5.34 -4.03 16.10
N VAL A 174 -4.60 -5.14 16.10
CA VAL A 174 -4.27 -5.90 14.87
C VAL A 174 -4.75 -7.33 15.02
N LYS A 175 -5.38 -7.87 13.99
CA LYS A 175 -5.81 -9.27 13.93
C LYS A 175 -5.33 -9.90 12.64
N VAL A 176 -4.38 -10.82 12.76
CA VAL A 176 -3.80 -11.57 11.63
C VAL A 176 -4.53 -12.90 11.46
N ARG A 177 -4.78 -13.28 10.20
CA ARG A 177 -5.26 -14.58 9.74
C ARG A 177 -4.45 -15.02 8.53
N LYS A 178 -4.56 -16.28 8.11
CA LYS A 178 -3.79 -16.85 6.98
C LYS A 178 -3.84 -15.99 5.71
N ARG A 179 -4.99 -15.37 5.38
CA ARG A 179 -5.21 -14.61 4.15
C ARG A 179 -5.62 -13.16 4.37
N SER A 180 -5.62 -12.69 5.61
CA SER A 180 -6.05 -11.32 5.90
C SER A 180 -5.41 -10.78 7.17
N VAL A 181 -5.27 -9.47 7.21
CA VAL A 181 -4.95 -8.73 8.42
C VAL A 181 -5.92 -7.56 8.55
N ARG A 182 -6.47 -7.37 9.75
CA ARG A 182 -7.35 -6.25 10.10
C ARG A 182 -6.66 -5.37 11.11
N PHE A 183 -6.66 -4.09 10.82
CA PHE A 183 -6.16 -3.00 11.66
C PHE A 183 -7.34 -2.19 12.18
N ARG A 184 -7.21 -1.67 13.39
CA ARG A 184 -8.16 -0.72 13.96
C ARG A 184 -7.41 0.27 14.82
N GLN A 185 -7.51 1.55 14.47
CA GLN A 185 -7.00 2.68 15.22
C GLN A 185 -8.17 3.45 15.84
N VAL A 186 -8.10 3.75 17.13
CA VAL A 186 -9.02 4.66 17.85
C VAL A 186 -8.22 5.83 18.30
N LEU A 187 -8.64 7.02 17.91
CA LEU A 187 -7.96 8.24 18.24
C LEU A 187 -8.94 9.32 18.75
N GLN A 188 -8.58 9.96 19.87
CA GLN A 188 -9.17 11.20 20.36
C GLN A 188 -8.20 12.32 19.97
N GLY A 189 -8.59 13.12 18.99
CA GLY A 189 -7.76 14.18 18.44
C GLY A 189 -8.02 15.55 19.07
N PRO A 190 -7.23 16.56 18.67
CA PRO A 190 -7.42 17.95 19.10
C PRO A 190 -8.66 18.57 18.49
N GLN A 191 -9.05 19.74 18.98
CA GLN A 191 -10.04 20.65 18.38
C GLN A 191 -11.43 20.02 18.16
N GLY A 192 -11.73 18.90 18.81
CA GLY A 192 -13.00 18.17 18.65
C GLY A 192 -13.01 17.14 17.53
N TYR A 193 -11.90 16.86 16.90
CA TYR A 193 -11.74 15.74 15.98
C TYR A 193 -11.50 14.43 16.74
N ALA A 194 -12.15 13.37 16.34
CA ALA A 194 -11.92 12.01 16.84
C ALA A 194 -12.41 10.99 15.81
N TYR A 195 -11.79 9.79 15.76
CA TYR A 195 -12.21 8.77 14.82
C TYR A 195 -11.95 7.34 15.30
N VAL A 196 -12.62 6.42 14.64
CA VAL A 196 -12.25 5.01 14.55
C VAL A 196 -11.94 4.72 13.09
N TYR A 197 -10.71 4.39 12.80
CA TYR A 197 -10.27 3.96 11.47
C TYR A 197 -10.03 2.46 11.46
N GLU A 198 -10.58 1.77 10.48
CA GLU A 198 -10.36 0.35 10.26
C GLU A 198 -9.92 0.11 8.83
N LYS A 199 -8.90 -0.72 8.66
CA LYS A 199 -8.42 -1.24 7.38
C LYS A 199 -8.33 -2.75 7.45
N THR A 200 -8.77 -3.43 6.37
CA THR A 200 -8.62 -4.87 6.25
C THR A 200 -7.98 -5.20 4.90
N LEU A 201 -6.78 -5.75 4.94
CA LEU A 201 -6.12 -6.31 3.77
C LEU A 201 -6.50 -7.80 3.68
N THR A 202 -6.96 -8.24 2.51
CA THR A 202 -7.39 -9.63 2.28
C THR A 202 -6.86 -10.14 0.92
N LEU A 203 -6.25 -11.32 0.91
CA LEU A 203 -5.98 -12.07 -0.31
C LEU A 203 -7.22 -12.92 -0.66
N SER A 204 -7.72 -12.81 -1.88
CA SER A 204 -8.84 -13.61 -2.41
C SER A 204 -8.55 -15.11 -2.29
N LYS A 205 -9.59 -15.94 -2.12
CA LYS A 205 -9.39 -17.37 -1.89
C LYS A 205 -8.73 -18.09 -3.08
N ASN A 206 -9.13 -17.75 -4.29
CA ASN A 206 -8.78 -18.54 -5.50
C ASN A 206 -8.21 -17.67 -6.63
N GLU A 207 -8.09 -16.36 -6.43
CA GLU A 207 -7.64 -15.41 -7.46
C GLU A 207 -6.38 -14.67 -7.01
N PRO A 208 -5.53 -14.22 -7.94
CA PRO A 208 -4.38 -13.37 -7.63
C PRO A 208 -4.86 -11.92 -7.37
N VAL A 209 -5.65 -11.73 -6.31
CA VAL A 209 -6.28 -10.48 -5.95
C VAL A 209 -6.06 -10.17 -4.47
N MET A 210 -5.60 -8.96 -4.21
CA MET A 210 -5.54 -8.33 -2.89
C MET A 210 -6.60 -7.23 -2.83
N THR A 211 -7.29 -7.12 -1.71
CA THR A 211 -8.31 -6.10 -1.47
C THR A 211 -8.01 -5.37 -0.18
N LEU A 212 -8.06 -4.04 -0.22
CA LEU A 212 -7.98 -3.13 0.91
C LEU A 212 -9.36 -2.55 1.16
N GLN A 213 -9.99 -2.93 2.27
CA GLN A 213 -11.30 -2.42 2.68
C GLN A 213 -11.11 -1.47 3.86
N HIS A 214 -11.69 -0.28 3.76
CA HIS A 214 -11.55 0.79 4.73
C HIS A 214 -12.87 1.22 5.33
N SER A 215 -12.80 1.72 6.55
CA SER A 215 -13.91 2.36 7.25
C SER A 215 -13.38 3.46 8.15
N LEU A 216 -13.82 4.70 7.94
CA LEU A 216 -13.52 5.84 8.78
C LEU A 216 -14.81 6.33 9.44
N LYS A 217 -14.95 6.06 10.75
CA LYS A 217 -16.06 6.54 11.56
C LYS A 217 -15.63 7.80 12.32
N ASN A 218 -16.33 8.89 12.11
CA ASN A 218 -16.14 10.09 12.87
C ASN A 218 -16.83 9.98 14.25
N THR A 219 -16.04 9.97 15.32
CA THR A 219 -16.53 9.93 16.70
C THR A 219 -16.37 11.28 17.40
N GLY A 220 -15.89 12.29 16.67
CA GLY A 220 -15.72 13.66 17.14
C GLY A 220 -16.95 14.54 16.96
N LYS A 221 -16.75 15.84 17.15
CA LYS A 221 -17.77 16.89 17.05
C LYS A 221 -17.66 17.73 15.77
N LYS A 222 -16.55 17.63 15.04
CA LYS A 222 -16.31 18.31 13.75
C LYS A 222 -16.37 17.32 12.59
N ALA A 223 -16.82 17.76 11.43
CA ALA A 223 -16.73 16.95 10.22
C ALA A 223 -15.26 16.65 9.86
N ILE A 224 -15.00 15.44 9.40
CA ILE A 224 -13.69 15.04 8.83
C ILE A 224 -13.80 15.19 7.32
N GLU A 225 -13.16 16.22 6.79
CA GLU A 225 -13.08 16.49 5.36
C GLU A 225 -11.65 16.26 4.92
N THR A 226 -11.44 15.26 4.06
CA THR A 226 -10.10 14.87 3.62
C THR A 226 -10.16 14.17 2.27
N TYR A 227 -9.04 14.11 1.59
CA TYR A 227 -8.79 13.17 0.50
C TYR A 227 -7.98 12.01 1.05
N VAL A 228 -8.15 10.85 0.45
CA VAL A 228 -7.31 9.68 0.67
C VAL A 228 -6.92 9.09 -0.69
N TYR A 229 -5.70 8.64 -0.82
CA TYR A 229 -5.20 7.92 -1.97
C TYR A 229 -4.17 6.87 -1.51
N ASP A 230 -3.97 5.84 -2.30
CA ASP A 230 -2.87 4.91 -2.10
C ASP A 230 -1.67 5.40 -2.90
N HIS A 231 -0.54 5.56 -2.21
CA HIS A 231 0.75 5.68 -2.87
C HIS A 231 1.27 4.27 -3.14
N ASP A 232 1.12 3.81 -4.38
CA ASP A 232 1.26 2.40 -4.70
C ASP A 232 2.70 1.91 -4.68
N PHE A 233 3.66 2.72 -5.11
CA PHE A 233 5.07 2.34 -5.24
C PHE A 233 5.27 1.02 -6.00
N PHE A 234 4.56 0.81 -7.12
CA PHE A 234 4.71 -0.39 -7.92
C PHE A 234 6.13 -0.56 -8.43
N MET A 235 6.72 -1.72 -8.16
CA MET A 235 8.05 -2.12 -8.60
C MET A 235 7.95 -3.50 -9.25
N LEU A 236 7.76 -3.56 -10.57
CA LEU A 236 7.62 -4.84 -11.27
C LEU A 236 9.00 -5.52 -11.39
N ASP A 237 9.22 -6.56 -10.57
CA ASP A 237 10.48 -7.33 -10.46
C ASP A 237 11.72 -6.45 -10.13
N GLY A 238 11.53 -5.27 -9.55
CA GLY A 238 12.61 -4.33 -9.30
C GLY A 238 13.26 -3.77 -10.57
N LYS A 239 12.62 -3.92 -11.73
CA LYS A 239 13.15 -3.44 -13.01
C LYS A 239 13.10 -1.93 -13.10
N PRO A 240 14.06 -1.31 -13.82
CA PRO A 240 14.03 0.12 -14.08
C PRO A 240 12.79 0.55 -14.88
N THR A 241 12.20 1.67 -14.51
CA THR A 241 11.11 2.33 -15.23
C THR A 241 11.64 2.86 -16.57
N GLY A 242 11.00 2.48 -17.65
CA GLY A 242 11.43 2.88 -19.00
C GLY A 242 10.62 2.18 -20.10
N PRO A 243 11.12 2.17 -21.35
CA PRO A 243 10.44 1.58 -22.49
C PRO A 243 9.99 0.14 -22.22
N GLY A 244 8.73 -0.16 -22.55
CA GLY A 244 8.06 -1.40 -22.23
C GLY A 244 7.21 -1.36 -20.95
N MET A 245 7.41 -0.38 -20.07
CA MET A 245 6.46 -0.08 -19.00
C MET A 245 5.33 0.80 -19.55
N VAL A 246 4.08 0.43 -19.23
CA VAL A 246 2.88 1.12 -19.67
C VAL A 246 1.91 1.26 -18.50
N VAL A 247 1.20 2.37 -18.45
CA VAL A 247 0.06 2.57 -17.54
C VAL A 247 -1.19 2.78 -18.37
N HIS A 248 -2.12 1.85 -18.29
CA HIS A 248 -3.39 1.88 -19.01
C HIS A 248 -4.48 2.53 -18.15
N PHE A 249 -5.28 3.40 -18.75
CA PHE A 249 -6.44 4.05 -18.14
C PHE A 249 -7.72 3.68 -18.91
N ARG A 250 -8.88 3.79 -18.28
CA ARG A 250 -10.15 3.61 -19.00
C ARG A 250 -10.54 4.80 -19.86
N PHE A 251 -10.01 5.96 -19.57
CA PHE A 251 -10.21 7.23 -20.28
C PHE A 251 -8.90 7.66 -20.95
N GLU A 252 -8.95 8.66 -21.79
CA GLU A 252 -7.77 9.31 -22.35
C GLU A 252 -7.24 10.34 -21.33
N PRO A 253 -6.08 10.10 -20.68
CA PRO A 253 -5.56 11.00 -19.68
C PRO A 253 -5.02 12.27 -20.33
N LYS A 254 -5.35 13.42 -19.75
CA LYS A 254 -4.91 14.74 -20.21
C LYS A 254 -4.04 15.38 -19.15
N PRO A 255 -2.72 15.48 -19.36
CA PRO A 255 -1.82 16.13 -18.43
C PRO A 255 -2.17 17.62 -18.23
N GLN A 256 -2.11 18.07 -17.00
CA GLN A 256 -2.21 19.48 -16.64
C GLN A 256 -0.78 20.05 -16.47
N GLY A 257 -0.18 20.45 -17.59
CA GLY A 257 1.21 20.84 -17.66
C GLY A 257 2.13 19.73 -18.18
N GLU A 258 3.43 19.95 -18.04
CA GLU A 258 4.44 18.98 -18.47
C GLU A 258 4.62 17.88 -17.43
N ILE A 259 4.49 16.62 -17.85
CA ILE A 259 4.69 15.46 -16.96
C ILE A 259 6.13 14.93 -16.96
N GLY A 260 6.97 15.38 -17.89
CA GLY A 260 8.36 14.93 -18.07
C GLY A 260 8.58 14.24 -19.42
N ALA A 261 9.76 14.47 -20.02
CA ALA A 261 10.06 14.05 -21.40
C ALA A 261 10.23 12.54 -21.61
N ALA A 262 10.40 11.76 -20.51
CA ALA A 262 10.61 10.30 -20.61
C ALA A 262 9.32 9.51 -20.84
N ALA A 263 8.15 10.15 -20.78
CA ALA A 263 6.86 9.50 -21.06
C ALA A 263 5.96 10.40 -21.91
N LYS A 264 5.00 9.79 -22.57
CA LYS A 264 3.96 10.48 -23.35
C LYS A 264 2.62 9.80 -23.14
N ILE A 265 1.54 10.52 -23.43
CA ILE A 265 0.21 9.94 -23.57
C ILE A 265 0.06 9.44 -25.02
N ASP A 266 -0.45 8.22 -25.14
CA ASP A 266 -0.76 7.55 -26.41
C ASP A 266 -2.16 6.92 -26.31
N GLY A 267 -3.16 7.68 -26.73
CA GLY A 267 -4.56 7.32 -26.52
C GLY A 267 -4.91 7.23 -25.01
N LYS A 268 -5.22 6.03 -24.54
CA LYS A 268 -5.56 5.78 -23.14
C LYS A 268 -4.36 5.36 -22.28
N ASP A 269 -3.18 5.39 -22.84
CA ASP A 269 -1.99 4.86 -22.20
C ASP A 269 -0.99 5.98 -21.90
N LEU A 270 -0.31 5.86 -20.75
CA LEU A 270 0.94 6.56 -20.51
C LEU A 270 2.07 5.57 -20.82
N VAL A 271 2.87 5.88 -21.83
CA VAL A 271 3.95 5.03 -22.30
C VAL A 271 5.30 5.69 -22.05
N TYR A 272 6.27 4.92 -21.56
CA TYR A 272 7.64 5.41 -21.42
C TYR A 272 8.39 5.30 -22.74
N VAL A 273 8.95 6.41 -23.19
CA VAL A 273 9.75 6.52 -24.42
C VAL A 273 11.25 6.49 -24.13
N ASP A 274 11.64 6.74 -22.90
CA ASP A 274 13.02 6.67 -22.43
C ASP A 274 13.10 6.13 -21.00
N ALA A 275 14.27 5.63 -20.59
CA ALA A 275 14.53 5.18 -19.23
C ALA A 275 14.65 6.37 -18.28
N LEU A 276 14.08 6.23 -17.08
CA LEU A 276 14.22 7.26 -16.05
C LEU A 276 15.61 7.22 -15.43
N ALA A 277 16.40 8.25 -15.67
CA ALA A 277 17.70 8.45 -15.04
C ALA A 277 17.55 8.71 -13.52
N PRO A 278 18.59 8.50 -12.71
CA PRO A 278 18.59 8.86 -11.30
C PRO A 278 18.14 10.29 -11.05
N ARG A 279 17.25 10.51 -10.09
CA ARG A 279 16.64 11.81 -9.73
C ARG A 279 15.79 12.47 -10.82
N LYS A 280 15.47 11.75 -11.90
CA LYS A 280 14.47 12.15 -12.87
C LYS A 280 13.16 11.42 -12.60
N GLY A 281 12.05 12.02 -12.98
CA GLY A 281 10.72 11.45 -12.80
C GLY A 281 9.75 11.91 -13.88
N VAL A 282 8.66 11.19 -14.00
CA VAL A 282 7.47 11.61 -14.72
C VAL A 282 6.41 11.88 -13.66
N ALA A 283 5.86 13.08 -13.59
CA ALA A 283 4.91 13.44 -12.56
C ALA A 283 4.01 14.61 -13.01
N GLY A 284 2.74 14.58 -12.62
CA GLY A 284 1.79 15.66 -12.88
C GLY A 284 0.35 15.26 -12.62
N TYR A 285 -0.53 16.24 -12.54
CA TYR A 285 -1.97 15.99 -12.49
C TYR A 285 -2.48 15.54 -13.86
N LEU A 286 -3.38 14.57 -13.86
CA LEU A 286 -4.07 14.07 -15.04
C LEU A 286 -5.57 14.32 -14.90
N THR A 287 -6.21 14.70 -16.01
CA THR A 287 -7.66 14.83 -16.15
C THR A 287 -8.16 13.95 -17.30
N GLY A 288 -9.43 14.04 -17.67
CA GLY A 288 -10.04 13.23 -18.73
C GLY A 288 -10.97 12.15 -18.18
N TYR A 289 -10.91 11.85 -16.89
CA TYR A 289 -11.86 10.99 -16.18
C TYR A 289 -13.19 11.71 -15.90
N SER A 290 -14.23 10.93 -15.69
CA SER A 290 -15.57 11.38 -15.34
C SER A 290 -15.91 11.05 -13.86
N GLU A 291 -17.16 11.26 -13.48
CA GLU A 291 -17.69 10.84 -12.18
C GLU A 291 -18.01 9.32 -12.12
N ASP A 292 -17.84 8.60 -13.25
CA ASP A 292 -18.04 7.15 -13.27
C ASP A 292 -16.98 6.44 -12.44
N VAL A 293 -17.43 5.62 -11.49
CA VAL A 293 -16.54 4.82 -10.64
C VAL A 293 -15.60 3.91 -11.44
N ARG A 294 -16.00 3.52 -12.65
CA ARG A 294 -15.18 2.67 -13.54
C ARG A 294 -13.94 3.39 -14.06
N ASP A 295 -13.86 4.71 -14.00
CA ASP A 295 -12.67 5.46 -14.39
C ASP A 295 -11.52 5.33 -13.36
N TYR A 296 -11.83 4.89 -12.13
CA TYR A 296 -10.80 4.48 -11.18
C TYR A 296 -10.34 3.04 -11.50
N ASP A 297 -9.63 2.91 -12.60
CA ASP A 297 -9.10 1.64 -13.12
C ASP A 297 -7.77 1.91 -13.83
N PHE A 298 -6.68 1.54 -13.18
CA PHE A 298 -5.32 1.73 -13.64
C PHE A 298 -4.63 0.37 -13.75
N THR A 299 -3.98 0.09 -14.88
CA THR A 299 -3.14 -1.10 -15.03
C THR A 299 -1.72 -0.69 -15.30
N VAL A 300 -0.80 -1.06 -14.42
CA VAL A 300 0.65 -0.89 -14.62
C VAL A 300 1.22 -2.22 -15.08
N GLU A 301 1.87 -2.21 -16.25
CA GLU A 301 2.39 -3.43 -16.90
C GLU A 301 3.80 -3.23 -17.45
N ASP A 302 4.66 -4.24 -17.29
CA ASP A 302 5.82 -4.46 -18.16
C ASP A 302 5.40 -5.39 -19.32
N THR A 303 5.14 -4.82 -20.48
CA THR A 303 4.66 -5.52 -21.68
C THR A 303 5.64 -6.57 -22.20
N ARG A 304 6.93 -6.44 -21.88
CA ARG A 304 7.99 -7.39 -22.29
C ARG A 304 7.93 -8.69 -21.51
N SER A 305 7.66 -8.62 -20.20
CA SER A 305 7.51 -9.78 -19.31
C SER A 305 6.05 -10.19 -19.10
N LYS A 306 5.09 -9.36 -19.52
CA LYS A 306 3.64 -9.55 -19.27
C LYS A 306 3.31 -9.65 -17.79
N VAL A 307 4.07 -8.93 -16.97
CA VAL A 307 3.86 -8.81 -15.53
C VAL A 307 3.20 -7.48 -15.24
N GLY A 308 2.13 -7.48 -14.45
CA GLY A 308 1.45 -6.25 -14.13
C GLY A 308 0.44 -6.37 -13.01
N VAL A 309 -0.13 -5.22 -12.67
CA VAL A 309 -1.14 -5.07 -11.62
C VAL A 309 -2.20 -4.08 -12.07
N GLN A 310 -3.46 -4.47 -11.90
CA GLN A 310 -4.63 -3.60 -12.09
C GLN A 310 -5.14 -3.16 -10.72
N GLN A 311 -5.27 -1.85 -10.53
CA GLN A 311 -5.90 -1.22 -9.37
C GLN A 311 -7.26 -0.67 -9.74
N THR A 312 -8.28 -0.99 -8.95
CA THR A 312 -9.64 -0.46 -9.10
C THR A 312 -10.21 -0.01 -7.75
N SER A 313 -11.21 0.89 -7.78
CA SER A 313 -11.93 1.33 -6.58
C SER A 313 -13.45 1.18 -6.75
N ASP A 314 -14.17 1.19 -5.62
CA ASP A 314 -15.62 1.33 -5.57
C ASP A 314 -16.08 2.81 -5.45
N HIS A 315 -15.14 3.75 -5.59
CA HIS A 315 -15.38 5.20 -5.58
C HIS A 315 -14.86 5.86 -6.85
N SER A 316 -15.51 6.94 -7.28
CA SER A 316 -15.04 7.77 -8.40
C SER A 316 -13.79 8.56 -8.03
N LEU A 317 -13.02 8.92 -9.05
CA LEU A 317 -11.86 9.79 -8.90
C LEU A 317 -12.31 11.21 -8.55
N ALA A 318 -11.81 11.72 -7.43
CA ALA A 318 -11.89 13.15 -7.11
C ALA A 318 -10.69 13.92 -7.68
N ARG A 319 -9.57 13.24 -7.86
CA ARG A 319 -8.33 13.76 -8.41
C ARG A 319 -7.46 12.58 -8.86
N LEU A 320 -6.59 12.81 -9.85
CA LEU A 320 -5.56 11.86 -10.24
C LEU A 320 -4.23 12.60 -10.34
N TYR A 321 -3.23 12.14 -9.60
CA TYR A 321 -1.85 12.55 -9.74
C TYR A 321 -1.02 11.35 -10.18
N PHE A 322 -0.15 11.55 -11.14
CA PHE A 322 0.78 10.53 -11.60
C PHE A 322 2.18 10.86 -11.10
N TRP A 323 2.86 9.87 -10.57
CA TRP A 323 4.24 10.01 -10.15
C TRP A 323 5.03 8.73 -10.44
N SER A 324 6.24 8.88 -10.96
CA SER A 324 7.17 7.77 -11.12
C SER A 324 8.61 8.22 -11.04
N THR A 325 9.48 7.31 -10.65
CA THR A 325 10.93 7.48 -10.62
C THR A 325 11.62 6.31 -11.31
N GLN A 326 12.93 6.20 -11.13
CA GLN A 326 13.77 5.18 -11.79
C GLN A 326 13.28 3.74 -11.61
N THR A 327 12.61 3.42 -10.51
CA THR A 327 12.24 2.02 -10.18
C THR A 327 10.79 1.86 -9.73
N THR A 328 10.00 2.93 -9.68
CA THR A 328 8.62 2.84 -9.18
C THR A 328 7.65 3.71 -9.96
N ILE A 329 6.42 3.23 -10.06
CA ILE A 329 5.31 3.85 -10.80
C ILE A 329 4.11 3.94 -9.87
N CYS A 330 3.49 5.12 -9.77
CA CYS A 330 2.36 5.42 -8.88
C CYS A 330 1.28 6.22 -9.61
N PRO A 331 0.21 5.62 -10.10
CA PRO A 331 -1.01 6.32 -10.45
C PRO A 331 -1.82 6.58 -9.17
N GLU A 332 -1.80 7.80 -8.67
CA GLU A 332 -2.41 8.18 -7.38
C GLU A 332 -3.85 8.66 -7.61
N GLY A 333 -4.82 7.76 -7.49
CA GLY A 333 -6.24 8.09 -7.53
C GLY A 333 -6.77 8.56 -6.18
N TYR A 334 -7.23 9.80 -6.09
CA TYR A 334 -7.76 10.40 -4.87
C TYR A 334 -9.26 10.18 -4.73
N ILE A 335 -9.68 9.74 -3.55
CA ILE A 335 -11.07 9.68 -3.11
C ILE A 335 -11.34 10.84 -2.15
N LYS A 336 -12.43 11.58 -2.32
CA LYS A 336 -12.85 12.64 -1.41
C LYS A 336 -13.76 12.06 -0.33
N LEU A 337 -13.40 12.28 0.93
CA LEU A 337 -14.17 11.88 2.09
C LEU A 337 -14.74 13.11 2.81
N ASN A 338 -16.04 13.06 3.14
CA ASN A 338 -16.71 14.01 4.01
C ASN A 338 -17.53 13.22 5.04
N VAL A 339 -17.03 13.16 6.28
CA VAL A 339 -17.59 12.33 7.33
C VAL A 339 -18.14 13.21 8.44
N ALA A 340 -19.45 13.45 8.44
CA ALA A 340 -20.13 14.21 9.48
C ALA A 340 -19.95 13.56 10.87
N PRO A 341 -20.07 14.31 11.97
CA PRO A 341 -20.09 13.75 13.33
C PRO A 341 -21.05 12.56 13.45
N GLY A 342 -20.58 11.43 13.98
CA GLY A 342 -21.33 10.18 14.07
C GLY A 342 -21.41 9.37 12.78
N GLY A 343 -21.05 9.97 11.63
CA GLY A 343 -21.07 9.34 10.31
C GLY A 343 -19.92 8.34 10.09
N THR A 344 -20.01 7.58 9.01
CA THR A 344 -18.99 6.62 8.59
C THR A 344 -18.86 6.62 7.07
N SER A 345 -17.66 6.80 6.55
CA SER A 345 -17.32 6.51 5.15
C SER A 345 -16.64 5.16 5.04
N ARG A 346 -16.87 4.47 3.91
CA ARG A 346 -16.22 3.20 3.56
C ARG A 346 -15.77 3.29 2.13
N TRP A 347 -14.62 2.69 1.82
CA TRP A 347 -14.13 2.57 0.45
C TRP A 347 -13.28 1.31 0.34
N THR A 348 -13.16 0.82 -0.90
CA THR A 348 -12.44 -0.41 -1.22
C THR A 348 -11.52 -0.17 -2.40
N LEU A 349 -10.27 -0.57 -2.26
CA LEU A 349 -9.32 -0.68 -3.36
C LEU A 349 -9.03 -2.15 -3.62
N ARG A 350 -8.93 -2.52 -4.89
CA ARG A 350 -8.69 -3.88 -5.33
C ARG A 350 -7.52 -3.92 -6.29
N TYR A 351 -6.57 -4.79 -6.01
CA TYR A 351 -5.36 -5.04 -6.80
C TYR A 351 -5.44 -6.44 -7.39
N ARG A 352 -5.49 -6.54 -8.70
CA ARG A 352 -5.42 -7.81 -9.44
C ARG A 352 -4.04 -7.92 -10.07
N PHE A 353 -3.28 -8.91 -9.65
CA PHE A 353 -1.94 -9.19 -10.15
C PHE A 353 -2.00 -10.20 -11.29
N PHE A 354 -1.12 -10.06 -12.27
CA PHE A 354 -0.97 -11.01 -13.36
C PHE A 354 0.50 -11.17 -13.74
N ALA A 355 0.87 -12.41 -14.06
CA ALA A 355 2.19 -12.84 -14.52
C ALA A 355 2.03 -14.14 -15.31
N PRO A 356 2.94 -14.45 -16.25
CA PRO A 356 2.96 -15.72 -16.99
C PRO A 356 2.97 -16.96 -16.12
#